data_d4122abb3685939a6fef685a275dff58
#
_entry.id   d4122abb3685939a6fef685a275dff58
#
_cell.length_a   1.000
_cell.length_b   1.000
_cell.length_c   1.000
_cell.angle_alpha   90.00
_cell.angle_beta   90.00
_cell.angle_gamma   90.00
#
_symmetry.space_group_name_H-M   'P 1'
#
loop_
_entity.id
_entity.type
_entity.pdbx_description
1 polymer ?
#
loop_
_entity_poly.entity_id
_entity_poly.type
_entity_poly.pdbx_seq_one_letter_code
_entity_poly.pdbx_strand_id
1 'polypeptide(L)'
;ERYQVVALTGGQNVAQLAADARRLGAKVAVTADAGKLDALRDALAGSAVQPMAGRAALLEAAAMPADWVMSAIVGAAGLAPGLIALQQGATLALANKESLVTAGPLLMATAQQHTARVLPVDSEHSAIFQALVGEDMAQVERIIITASGGAFRDTPLQELAHVSVAQASSHPNWAMGQRITIDSASMFNKALEVIETKEFFGVSPQQIEVLVHPESMVHALVGFCDGALMAHVGPPDMRHAIGYALHWPQRQPLPVARLDLAAIGQLSFRAPDLNRYPALRLAGEVMAAGGLAGAVFNGAKERALDGFIAGRIGFLEMASLVERVLGQLVGHPELATATIDLDNVAHADHLARKAVD
;
A
#
# COMPACT_ATOMS: atom_id res chain seq x y z
N GLU A 1 15.21 22.20 15.84
CA GLU A 1 14.28 21.11 15.49
C GLU A 1 13.85 21.28 14.04
N ARG A 2 13.86 20.17 13.28
CA ARG A 2 13.63 20.23 11.81
C ARG A 2 12.17 20.00 11.45
N TYR A 3 11.40 19.34 12.34
CA TYR A 3 10.01 19.00 12.17
C TYR A 3 9.23 19.21 13.47
N GLN A 4 7.99 19.65 13.37
CA GLN A 4 7.03 19.67 14.45
C GLN A 4 5.95 18.63 14.20
N VAL A 5 5.79 17.68 15.09
CA VAL A 5 4.74 16.67 14.99
C VAL A 5 3.43 17.26 15.50
N VAL A 6 2.43 17.36 14.63
CA VAL A 6 1.10 17.88 14.97
C VAL A 6 0.25 16.79 15.59
N ALA A 7 0.13 15.65 14.92
CA ALA A 7 -0.70 14.53 15.37
C ALA A 7 0.01 13.20 15.13
N LEU A 8 -0.21 12.24 16.03
CA LEU A 8 0.09 10.83 15.83
C LEU A 8 -1.19 10.01 15.98
N THR A 9 -1.39 9.06 15.07
CA THR A 9 -2.52 8.16 15.14
C THR A 9 -2.05 6.71 15.24
N GLY A 10 -2.82 5.87 15.92
CA GLY A 10 -2.53 4.46 16.10
C GLY A 10 -3.79 3.63 16.28
N GLY A 11 -3.64 2.30 16.26
CA GLY A 11 -4.73 1.36 16.52
C GLY A 11 -4.74 0.88 17.96
N GLN A 12 -4.40 -0.40 18.14
CA GLN A 12 -4.53 -1.11 19.39
C GLN A 12 -3.36 -0.89 20.38
N ASN A 13 -2.17 -0.52 19.89
CA ASN A 13 -0.97 -0.36 20.73
C ASN A 13 -0.88 1.04 21.34
N VAL A 14 -1.72 1.29 22.36
CA VAL A 14 -1.82 2.59 23.04
C VAL A 14 -0.52 2.96 23.76
N ALA A 15 0.19 1.98 24.32
CA ALA A 15 1.45 2.23 25.03
C ALA A 15 2.52 2.78 24.10
N GLN A 16 2.69 2.18 22.90
CA GLN A 16 3.64 2.66 21.91
C GLN A 16 3.23 4.03 21.38
N LEU A 17 1.94 4.23 21.08
CA LEU A 17 1.41 5.52 20.61
C LEU A 17 1.73 6.64 21.60
N ALA A 18 1.47 6.41 22.89
CA ALA A 18 1.74 7.39 23.94
C ALA A 18 3.25 7.67 24.10
N ALA A 19 4.08 6.64 24.08
CA ALA A 19 5.54 6.78 24.16
C ALA A 19 6.10 7.63 23.01
N ASP A 20 5.65 7.34 21.78
CA ASP A 20 6.08 8.10 20.59
C ASP A 20 5.55 9.52 20.59
N ALA A 21 4.29 9.74 20.98
CA ALA A 21 3.71 11.07 21.07
C ALA A 21 4.45 11.96 22.06
N ARG A 22 4.82 11.42 23.23
CA ARG A 22 5.65 12.12 24.24
C ARG A 22 7.04 12.43 23.68
N ARG A 23 7.71 11.43 23.12
CA ARG A 23 9.09 11.55 22.57
C ARG A 23 9.18 12.59 21.47
N LEU A 24 8.16 12.66 20.61
CA LEU A 24 8.11 13.56 19.46
C LEU A 24 7.44 14.91 19.77
N GLY A 25 6.90 15.10 20.97
CA GLY A 25 6.20 16.33 21.37
C GLY A 25 4.96 16.62 20.51
N ALA A 26 4.21 15.58 20.15
CA ALA A 26 2.99 15.73 19.35
C ALA A 26 1.94 16.58 20.11
N LYS A 27 1.13 17.35 19.37
CA LYS A 27 0.02 18.10 19.98
C LYS A 27 -1.11 17.17 20.39
N VAL A 28 -1.45 16.20 19.52
CA VAL A 28 -2.50 15.22 19.78
C VAL A 28 -2.00 13.79 19.50
N ALA A 29 -2.57 12.82 20.23
CA ALA A 29 -2.43 11.41 19.96
C ALA A 29 -3.82 10.77 19.88
N VAL A 30 -4.09 10.03 18.79
CA VAL A 30 -5.40 9.47 18.50
C VAL A 30 -5.33 7.95 18.37
N THR A 31 -6.08 7.23 19.18
CA THR A 31 -6.32 5.80 18.95
C THR A 31 -7.58 5.59 18.11
N ALA A 32 -7.53 4.69 17.14
CA ALA A 32 -8.70 4.34 16.33
C ALA A 32 -9.81 3.66 17.14
N ASP A 33 -9.45 3.01 18.23
CA ASP A 33 -10.39 2.30 19.13
C ASP A 33 -10.94 3.26 20.18
N ALA A 34 -12.23 3.61 20.05
CA ALA A 34 -12.91 4.50 21.00
C ALA A 34 -12.90 3.97 22.45
N GLY A 35 -12.90 2.64 22.63
CA GLY A 35 -12.85 2.00 23.95
C GLY A 35 -11.51 2.13 24.66
N LYS A 36 -10.47 2.65 23.99
CA LYS A 36 -9.13 2.82 24.56
C LYS A 36 -8.79 4.26 24.94
N LEU A 37 -9.75 5.18 24.93
CA LEU A 37 -9.50 6.58 25.28
C LEU A 37 -8.91 6.74 26.68
N ASP A 38 -9.48 6.06 27.68
CA ASP A 38 -9.02 6.16 29.06
C ASP A 38 -7.60 5.60 29.22
N ALA A 39 -7.30 4.46 28.59
CA ALA A 39 -5.95 3.91 28.59
C ALA A 39 -4.93 4.86 27.93
N LEU A 40 -5.32 5.56 26.86
CA LEU A 40 -4.46 6.55 26.21
C LEU A 40 -4.28 7.80 27.10
N ARG A 41 -5.34 8.25 27.76
CA ARG A 41 -5.28 9.36 28.71
C ARG A 41 -4.33 9.06 29.87
N ASP A 42 -4.45 7.88 30.46
CA ASP A 42 -3.58 7.44 31.54
C ASP A 42 -2.11 7.34 31.10
N ALA A 43 -1.87 6.77 29.92
CA ALA A 43 -0.53 6.66 29.36
C ALA A 43 0.09 8.03 29.01
N LEU A 44 -0.71 9.06 28.78
CA LEU A 44 -0.27 10.43 28.48
C LEU A 44 -0.32 11.36 29.71
N ALA A 45 -0.72 10.87 30.89
CA ALA A 45 -0.80 11.68 32.13
C ALA A 45 0.52 12.41 32.42
N GLY A 46 0.45 13.70 32.71
CA GLY A 46 1.63 14.55 32.94
C GLY A 46 2.38 15.00 31.68
N SER A 47 1.84 14.76 30.48
CA SER A 47 2.33 15.36 29.22
C SER A 47 1.37 16.45 28.72
N ALA A 48 1.85 17.26 27.77
CA ALA A 48 1.03 18.26 27.07
C ALA A 48 0.25 17.67 25.87
N VAL A 49 0.42 16.37 25.58
CA VAL A 49 -0.23 15.70 24.43
C VAL A 49 -1.71 15.46 24.73
N GLN A 50 -2.60 15.93 23.87
CA GLN A 50 -4.04 15.73 24.01
C GLN A 50 -4.43 14.31 23.51
N PRO A 51 -5.05 13.46 24.36
CA PRO A 51 -5.55 12.16 23.94
C PRO A 51 -6.91 12.28 23.26
N MET A 52 -7.09 11.58 22.15
CA MET A 52 -8.34 11.48 21.39
C MET A 52 -8.57 10.04 20.96
N ALA A 53 -9.82 9.64 20.63
CA ALA A 53 -10.12 8.27 20.20
C ALA A 53 -11.30 8.18 19.23
N GLY A 54 -11.29 7.12 18.43
CA GLY A 54 -12.36 6.78 17.49
C GLY A 54 -12.23 7.42 16.12
N ARG A 55 -13.13 7.02 15.21
CA ARG A 55 -13.11 7.44 13.81
C ARG A 55 -13.22 8.96 13.64
N ALA A 56 -14.11 9.60 14.36
CA ALA A 56 -14.29 11.06 14.27
C ALA A 56 -12.99 11.80 14.63
N ALA A 57 -12.33 11.38 15.71
CA ALA A 57 -11.06 11.95 16.14
C ALA A 57 -9.91 11.73 15.13
N LEU A 58 -9.90 10.61 14.40
CA LEU A 58 -8.94 10.39 13.30
C LEU A 58 -9.15 11.41 12.17
N LEU A 59 -10.40 11.67 11.78
CA LEU A 59 -10.72 12.66 10.76
C LEU A 59 -10.41 14.08 11.23
N GLU A 60 -10.69 14.40 12.49
CA GLU A 60 -10.32 15.67 13.11
C GLU A 60 -8.80 15.88 13.10
N ALA A 61 -8.02 14.85 13.47
CA ALA A 61 -6.57 14.90 13.42
C ALA A 61 -6.04 15.08 12.00
N ALA A 62 -6.65 14.42 11.00
CA ALA A 62 -6.30 14.60 9.59
C ALA A 62 -6.66 15.99 9.06
N ALA A 63 -7.64 16.68 9.69
CA ALA A 63 -8.03 18.05 9.37
C ALA A 63 -7.17 19.11 10.07
N MET A 64 -6.25 18.74 10.94
CA MET A 64 -5.34 19.71 11.56
C MET A 64 -4.34 20.27 10.55
N PRO A 65 -4.08 21.58 10.54
CA PRO A 65 -3.13 22.18 9.61
C PRO A 65 -1.75 21.53 9.72
N ALA A 66 -1.26 21.00 8.60
CA ALA A 66 0.05 20.38 8.48
C ALA A 66 0.56 20.50 7.02
N ASP A 67 1.86 20.68 6.86
CA ASP A 67 2.48 20.76 5.53
C ASP A 67 2.63 19.38 4.89
N TRP A 68 2.72 18.34 5.74
CA TRP A 68 3.02 16.97 5.33
C TRP A 68 2.31 15.95 6.21
N VAL A 69 1.68 14.96 5.60
CA VAL A 69 0.92 13.91 6.28
C VAL A 69 1.36 12.53 5.80
N MET A 70 1.74 11.64 6.73
CA MET A 70 1.98 10.22 6.43
C MET A 70 0.66 9.46 6.47
N SER A 71 0.21 8.94 5.34
CA SER A 71 -0.95 8.05 5.25
C SER A 71 -0.49 6.60 5.32
N ALA A 72 -0.50 6.01 6.52
CA ALA A 72 -0.04 4.65 6.79
C ALA A 72 -1.09 3.80 7.55
N ILE A 73 -2.35 4.21 7.55
CA ILE A 73 -3.46 3.42 8.10
C ILE A 73 -3.74 2.27 7.11
N VAL A 74 -3.67 1.04 7.59
CA VAL A 74 -3.85 -0.18 6.76
C VAL A 74 -5.31 -0.32 6.30
N GLY A 75 -5.50 -0.77 5.06
CA GLY A 75 -6.81 -1.04 4.48
C GLY A 75 -7.57 0.22 4.02
N ALA A 76 -8.80 0.05 3.57
CA ALA A 76 -9.64 1.14 3.07
C ALA A 76 -9.93 2.26 4.10
N ALA A 77 -9.70 2.00 5.39
CA ALA A 77 -9.86 2.99 6.46
C ALA A 77 -8.94 4.21 6.34
N GLY A 78 -7.81 4.09 5.62
CA GLY A 78 -6.88 5.18 5.37
C GLY A 78 -7.35 6.19 4.32
N LEU A 79 -8.34 5.86 3.49
CA LEU A 79 -8.80 6.70 2.39
C LEU A 79 -9.38 8.05 2.86
N ALA A 80 -10.34 8.03 3.78
CA ALA A 80 -11.00 9.26 4.23
C ALA A 80 -10.04 10.25 4.91
N PRO A 81 -9.14 9.85 5.85
CA PRO A 81 -8.12 10.75 6.39
C PRO A 81 -7.17 11.30 5.32
N GLY A 82 -6.80 10.48 4.33
CA GLY A 82 -5.95 10.90 3.22
C GLY A 82 -6.59 11.99 2.36
N LEU A 83 -7.88 11.84 2.01
CA LEU A 83 -8.64 12.84 1.27
C LEU A 83 -8.75 14.17 2.04
N ILE A 84 -9.01 14.11 3.36
CA ILE A 84 -9.07 15.31 4.21
C ILE A 84 -7.72 16.05 4.21
N ALA A 85 -6.60 15.33 4.31
CA ALA A 85 -5.28 15.94 4.24
C ALA A 85 -5.03 16.62 2.88
N LEU A 86 -5.42 15.97 1.77
CA LEU A 86 -5.30 16.55 0.42
C LEU A 86 -6.16 17.79 0.24
N GLN A 87 -7.38 17.83 0.79
CA GLN A 87 -8.28 18.97 0.73
C GLN A 87 -7.71 20.24 1.40
N GLN A 88 -6.72 20.09 2.28
CA GLN A 88 -6.00 21.20 2.88
C GLN A 88 -4.76 21.65 2.09
N GLY A 89 -4.47 21.01 0.96
CA GLY A 89 -3.27 21.30 0.17
C GLY A 89 -1.99 20.68 0.75
N ALA A 90 -2.09 19.78 1.73
CA ALA A 90 -0.93 19.13 2.34
C ALA A 90 -0.24 18.17 1.37
N THR A 91 1.07 17.96 1.56
CA THR A 91 1.77 16.85 0.92
C THR A 91 1.37 15.54 1.61
N LEU A 92 0.76 14.61 0.88
CA LEU A 92 0.40 13.29 1.36
C LEU A 92 1.49 12.28 0.99
N ALA A 93 2.26 11.81 1.98
CA ALA A 93 3.16 10.68 1.81
C ALA A 93 2.35 9.38 1.96
N LEU A 94 2.08 8.73 0.84
CA LEU A 94 1.12 7.64 0.75
C LEU A 94 1.82 6.28 0.87
N ALA A 95 1.66 5.64 2.03
CA ALA A 95 2.03 4.25 2.29
C ALA A 95 0.83 3.31 2.23
N ASN A 96 -0.39 3.86 2.27
CA ASN A 96 -1.64 3.11 2.19
C ASN A 96 -2.03 2.90 0.72
N LYS A 97 -1.60 1.79 0.15
CA LYS A 97 -1.87 1.44 -1.25
C LYS A 97 -3.35 1.20 -1.54
N GLU A 98 -4.10 0.73 -0.53
CA GLU A 98 -5.52 0.44 -0.67
C GLU A 98 -6.33 1.70 -1.03
N SER A 99 -5.89 2.88 -0.64
CA SER A 99 -6.53 4.14 -1.03
C SER A 99 -6.50 4.38 -2.54
N LEU A 100 -5.38 4.09 -3.22
CA LEU A 100 -5.30 4.20 -4.69
C LEU A 100 -6.03 3.05 -5.38
N VAL A 101 -5.93 1.85 -4.84
CA VAL A 101 -6.64 0.69 -5.41
C VAL A 101 -8.16 0.88 -5.36
N THR A 102 -8.70 1.41 -4.26
CA THR A 102 -10.14 1.54 -4.06
C THR A 102 -10.74 2.81 -4.66
N ALA A 103 -9.97 3.90 -4.70
CA ALA A 103 -10.45 5.22 -5.09
C ALA A 103 -9.36 6.10 -5.73
N GLY A 104 -8.44 5.50 -6.51
CA GLY A 104 -7.33 6.22 -7.14
C GLY A 104 -7.73 7.47 -7.90
N PRO A 105 -8.71 7.41 -8.83
CA PRO A 105 -9.18 8.58 -9.55
C PRO A 105 -9.69 9.70 -8.63
N LEU A 106 -10.43 9.36 -7.57
CA LEU A 106 -10.91 10.34 -6.58
C LEU A 106 -9.76 10.99 -5.83
N LEU A 107 -8.80 10.18 -5.35
CA LEU A 107 -7.66 10.67 -4.57
C LEU A 107 -6.77 11.59 -5.40
N MET A 108 -6.44 11.21 -6.62
CA MET A 108 -5.59 12.00 -7.52
C MET A 108 -6.29 13.27 -8.00
N ALA A 109 -7.60 13.21 -8.30
CA ALA A 109 -8.39 14.40 -8.64
C ALA A 109 -8.48 15.38 -7.45
N THR A 110 -8.66 14.88 -6.22
CA THR A 110 -8.67 15.71 -5.01
C THR A 110 -7.32 16.40 -4.82
N ALA A 111 -6.21 15.69 -5.01
CA ALA A 111 -4.88 16.28 -4.92
C ALA A 111 -4.69 17.40 -5.96
N GLN A 112 -5.09 17.17 -7.19
CA GLN A 112 -5.01 18.18 -8.26
C GLN A 112 -5.87 19.40 -7.96
N GLN A 113 -7.12 19.20 -7.54
CA GLN A 113 -8.08 20.27 -7.25
C GLN A 113 -7.59 21.21 -6.14
N HIS A 114 -6.90 20.64 -5.12
CA HIS A 114 -6.42 21.40 -3.96
C HIS A 114 -4.93 21.76 -4.04
N THR A 115 -4.29 21.58 -5.20
CA THR A 115 -2.85 21.84 -5.41
C THR A 115 -1.99 21.10 -4.39
N ALA A 116 -2.51 19.99 -3.87
CA ALA A 116 -1.82 19.09 -2.96
C ALA A 116 -0.89 18.13 -3.74
N ARG A 117 0.06 17.55 -3.05
CA ARG A 117 0.99 16.59 -3.64
C ARG A 117 0.82 15.22 -3.01
N VAL A 118 0.87 14.17 -3.83
CA VAL A 118 0.98 12.79 -3.35
C VAL A 118 2.39 12.30 -3.61
N LEU A 119 3.08 11.80 -2.58
CA LEU A 119 4.40 11.18 -2.68
C LEU A 119 4.30 9.71 -2.33
N PRO A 120 4.87 8.81 -3.13
CA PRO A 120 4.82 7.38 -2.83
C PRO A 120 5.77 7.02 -1.70
N VAL A 121 5.31 6.14 -0.83
CA VAL A 121 6.11 5.55 0.27
C VAL A 121 6.29 4.05 0.08
N ASP A 122 5.43 3.37 -0.68
CA ASP A 122 5.70 2.00 -1.09
C ASP A 122 7.03 1.93 -1.86
N SER A 123 7.84 0.90 -1.62
CA SER A 123 9.24 0.85 -2.09
C SER A 123 9.35 0.90 -3.61
N GLU A 124 8.49 0.17 -4.30
CA GLU A 124 8.45 0.10 -5.76
C GLU A 124 7.99 1.42 -6.37
N HIS A 125 6.94 2.02 -5.82
CA HIS A 125 6.42 3.30 -6.32
C HIS A 125 7.37 4.46 -6.02
N SER A 126 8.02 4.45 -4.85
CA SER A 126 9.10 5.38 -4.53
C SER A 126 10.27 5.24 -5.52
N ALA A 127 10.60 4.01 -5.91
CA ALA A 127 11.64 3.72 -6.89
C ALA A 127 11.29 4.26 -8.28
N ILE A 128 10.06 4.03 -8.75
CA ILE A 128 9.54 4.59 -10.02
C ILE A 128 9.57 6.12 -9.97
N PHE A 129 9.02 6.71 -8.92
CA PHE A 129 8.98 8.16 -8.75
C PHE A 129 10.39 8.78 -8.81
N GLN A 130 11.37 8.15 -8.16
CA GLN A 130 12.76 8.61 -8.17
C GLN A 130 13.42 8.49 -9.56
N ALA A 131 13.12 7.43 -10.30
CA ALA A 131 13.61 7.22 -11.65
C ALA A 131 13.00 8.20 -12.68
N LEU A 132 11.83 8.75 -12.38
CA LEU A 132 11.12 9.71 -13.22
C LEU A 132 11.46 11.18 -12.93
N VAL A 133 12.33 11.47 -11.96
CA VAL A 133 12.69 12.87 -11.63
C VAL A 133 13.44 13.50 -12.79
N GLY A 134 12.80 14.49 -13.42
CA GLY A 134 13.38 15.22 -14.56
C GLY A 134 13.09 14.59 -15.92
N GLU A 135 12.37 13.46 -15.94
CA GLU A 135 11.97 12.76 -17.16
C GLU A 135 10.55 13.18 -17.61
N ASP A 136 10.29 13.06 -18.90
CA ASP A 136 8.97 13.26 -19.48
C ASP A 136 8.21 11.92 -19.54
N MET A 137 7.02 11.87 -18.94
CA MET A 137 6.14 10.69 -18.97
C MET A 137 5.79 10.24 -20.39
N ALA A 138 5.78 11.14 -21.36
CA ALA A 138 5.56 10.78 -22.77
C ALA A 138 6.68 9.92 -23.37
N GLN A 139 7.85 9.88 -22.74
CA GLN A 139 8.97 9.06 -23.15
C GLN A 139 9.02 7.70 -22.45
N VAL A 140 8.13 7.46 -21.48
CA VAL A 140 8.06 6.20 -20.74
C VAL A 140 7.37 5.14 -21.61
N GLU A 141 8.13 4.11 -21.97
CA GLU A 141 7.61 2.95 -22.71
C GLU A 141 6.97 1.94 -21.77
N ARG A 142 7.64 1.65 -20.64
CA ARG A 142 7.18 0.66 -19.66
C ARG A 142 7.68 0.92 -18.25
N ILE A 143 6.93 0.44 -17.28
CA ILE A 143 7.30 0.39 -15.87
C ILE A 143 7.38 -1.06 -15.43
N ILE A 144 8.49 -1.46 -14.82
CA ILE A 144 8.72 -2.82 -14.36
C ILE A 144 8.77 -2.80 -12.84
N ILE A 145 7.81 -3.47 -12.20
CA ILE A 145 7.75 -3.62 -10.75
C ILE A 145 8.37 -4.96 -10.38
N THR A 146 9.28 -4.97 -9.42
CA THR A 146 9.87 -6.22 -8.96
C THR A 146 9.12 -6.80 -7.76
N ALA A 147 9.18 -8.10 -7.59
CA ALA A 147 8.63 -8.83 -6.46
C ALA A 147 9.65 -9.87 -5.97
N SER A 148 9.74 -10.09 -4.67
CA SER A 148 10.58 -11.17 -4.11
C SER A 148 10.12 -12.57 -4.55
N GLY A 149 8.86 -12.70 -4.94
CA GLY A 149 8.19 -13.98 -5.18
C GLY A 149 7.56 -14.60 -3.92
N GLY A 150 7.78 -13.98 -2.75
CA GLY A 150 7.24 -14.43 -1.47
C GLY A 150 7.82 -15.76 -0.97
N ALA A 151 7.22 -16.30 0.09
CA ALA A 151 7.69 -17.52 0.77
C ALA A 151 7.68 -18.77 -0.13
N PHE A 152 6.77 -18.82 -1.10
CA PHE A 152 6.49 -20.04 -1.88
C PHE A 152 6.96 -19.97 -3.34
N ARG A 153 7.83 -19.02 -3.69
CA ARG A 153 8.26 -18.82 -5.09
C ARG A 153 8.89 -20.07 -5.73
N ASP A 154 9.54 -20.91 -4.93
CA ASP A 154 10.24 -22.11 -5.39
C ASP A 154 9.56 -23.42 -4.93
N THR A 155 8.44 -23.33 -4.19
CA THR A 155 7.64 -24.47 -3.72
C THR A 155 6.88 -25.09 -4.90
N PRO A 156 6.83 -26.43 -5.08
CA PRO A 156 6.00 -27.08 -6.09
C PRO A 156 4.52 -26.67 -6.00
N LEU A 157 3.87 -26.45 -7.15
CA LEU A 157 2.47 -25.96 -7.19
C LEU A 157 1.50 -26.87 -6.42
N GLN A 158 1.73 -28.19 -6.48
CA GLN A 158 0.87 -29.18 -5.82
C GLN A 158 0.94 -29.07 -4.27
N GLU A 159 2.04 -28.56 -3.74
CA GLU A 159 2.20 -28.40 -2.30
C GLU A 159 1.51 -27.15 -1.75
N LEU A 160 1.21 -26.17 -2.60
CA LEU A 160 0.57 -24.92 -2.18
C LEU A 160 -0.82 -25.11 -1.58
N ALA A 161 -1.52 -26.19 -1.94
CA ALA A 161 -2.82 -26.52 -1.36
C ALA A 161 -2.74 -26.84 0.16
N HIS A 162 -1.57 -27.21 0.66
CA HIS A 162 -1.38 -27.70 2.02
C HIS A 162 -0.53 -26.75 2.90
N VAL A 163 -0.15 -25.59 2.39
CA VAL A 163 0.65 -24.63 3.16
C VAL A 163 -0.13 -24.02 4.31
N SER A 164 0.54 -23.92 5.45
CA SER A 164 -0.04 -23.35 6.66
C SER A 164 0.09 -21.82 6.72
N VAL A 165 -0.71 -21.21 7.57
CA VAL A 165 -0.62 -19.77 7.89
C VAL A 165 0.78 -19.42 8.40
N ALA A 166 1.39 -20.26 9.23
CA ALA A 166 2.74 -20.04 9.75
C ALA A 166 3.79 -20.00 8.64
N GLN A 167 3.73 -20.90 7.66
CA GLN A 167 4.62 -20.91 6.50
C GLN A 167 4.39 -19.66 5.61
N ALA A 168 3.14 -19.30 5.35
CA ALA A 168 2.79 -18.11 4.56
C ALA A 168 3.18 -16.79 5.26
N SER A 169 3.31 -16.80 6.59
CA SER A 169 3.71 -15.64 7.40
C SER A 169 5.24 -15.46 7.50
N SER A 170 6.04 -16.23 6.74
CA SER A 170 7.50 -16.12 6.69
C SER A 170 7.94 -15.47 5.37
N HIS A 171 8.64 -14.32 5.44
CA HIS A 171 9.17 -13.66 4.26
C HIS A 171 10.70 -13.83 4.18
N PRO A 172 11.28 -14.15 2.99
CA PRO A 172 12.72 -14.43 2.88
C PRO A 172 13.61 -13.20 3.14
N ASN A 173 13.18 -11.99 2.79
CA ASN A 173 14.03 -10.79 2.78
C ASN A 173 13.51 -9.65 3.68
N TRP A 174 12.22 -9.57 3.95
CA TRP A 174 11.60 -8.46 4.66
C TRP A 174 11.05 -8.90 6.02
N ALA A 175 11.29 -8.10 7.05
CA ALA A 175 10.58 -8.22 8.33
C ALA A 175 9.30 -7.39 8.27
N MET A 176 8.17 -8.03 8.02
CA MET A 176 6.87 -7.38 7.82
C MET A 176 5.79 -7.96 8.73
N GLY A 177 4.66 -7.26 8.85
CA GLY A 177 3.48 -7.78 9.52
C GLY A 177 2.90 -9.03 8.82
N GLN A 178 2.17 -9.86 9.56
CA GLN A 178 1.62 -11.12 9.07
C GLN A 178 0.80 -10.97 7.78
N ARG A 179 -0.12 -10.01 7.74
CA ARG A 179 -1.05 -9.82 6.60
C ARG A 179 -0.29 -9.54 5.30
N ILE A 180 0.58 -8.53 5.29
CA ILE A 180 1.35 -8.17 4.10
C ILE A 180 2.34 -9.27 3.71
N THR A 181 2.83 -10.08 4.66
CA THR A 181 3.69 -11.22 4.35
C THR A 181 2.93 -12.32 3.60
N ILE A 182 1.69 -12.63 4.00
CA ILE A 182 0.81 -13.56 3.29
C ILE A 182 0.43 -12.99 1.92
N ASP A 183 0.11 -11.69 1.84
CA ASP A 183 -0.17 -11.01 0.57
C ASP A 183 1.05 -11.04 -0.38
N SER A 184 2.27 -10.99 0.13
CA SER A 184 3.49 -11.19 -0.65
C SER A 184 3.60 -12.63 -1.17
N ALA A 185 3.32 -13.63 -0.31
CA ALA A 185 3.40 -15.04 -0.68
C ALA A 185 2.39 -15.42 -1.80
N SER A 186 1.21 -14.80 -1.81
CA SER A 186 0.14 -15.00 -2.80
C SER A 186 0.20 -14.03 -3.98
N MET A 187 1.12 -13.07 -3.98
CA MET A 187 1.23 -11.94 -4.92
C MET A 187 0.03 -10.97 -4.90
N PHE A 188 -0.86 -11.04 -3.93
CA PHE A 188 -1.89 -10.01 -3.77
C PHE A 188 -1.29 -8.65 -3.45
N ASN A 189 -0.20 -8.60 -2.67
CA ASN A 189 0.53 -7.33 -2.48
C ASN A 189 0.97 -6.74 -3.82
N LYS A 190 1.57 -7.53 -4.70
CA LYS A 190 2.01 -7.07 -6.02
C LYS A 190 0.84 -6.73 -6.95
N ALA A 191 -0.27 -7.45 -6.84
CA ALA A 191 -1.50 -7.13 -7.57
C ALA A 191 -2.06 -5.74 -7.19
N LEU A 192 -2.08 -5.40 -5.90
CA LEU A 192 -2.43 -4.05 -5.43
C LEU A 192 -1.46 -3.01 -5.99
N GLU A 193 -0.17 -3.28 -5.99
CA GLU A 193 0.86 -2.37 -6.48
C GLU A 193 0.80 -2.14 -7.99
N VAL A 194 0.40 -3.13 -8.78
CA VAL A 194 0.15 -2.97 -10.22
C VAL A 194 -0.99 -1.99 -10.47
N ILE A 195 -2.09 -2.12 -9.71
CA ILE A 195 -3.22 -1.19 -9.79
C ILE A 195 -2.79 0.22 -9.32
N GLU A 196 -2.08 0.30 -8.19
CA GLU A 196 -1.54 1.55 -7.65
C GLU A 196 -0.64 2.26 -8.66
N THR A 197 0.23 1.53 -9.37
CA THR A 197 1.11 2.09 -10.41
C THR A 197 0.32 2.80 -11.51
N LYS A 198 -0.75 2.16 -12.00
CA LYS A 198 -1.63 2.77 -13.01
C LYS A 198 -2.23 4.07 -12.49
N GLU A 199 -2.79 4.04 -11.29
CA GLU A 199 -3.48 5.20 -10.71
C GLU A 199 -2.49 6.34 -10.34
N PHE A 200 -1.30 5.99 -9.86
CA PHE A 200 -0.31 6.95 -9.41
C PHE A 200 0.38 7.68 -10.57
N PHE A 201 0.79 6.92 -11.59
CA PHE A 201 1.61 7.45 -12.69
C PHE A 201 0.82 7.70 -13.98
N GLY A 202 -0.46 7.33 -14.03
CA GLY A 202 -1.32 7.55 -15.20
C GLY A 202 -0.92 6.73 -16.43
N VAL A 203 -0.18 5.63 -16.25
CA VAL A 203 0.22 4.73 -17.33
C VAL A 203 -0.87 3.72 -17.67
N SER A 204 -0.87 3.22 -18.91
CA SER A 204 -1.78 2.16 -19.32
C SER A 204 -1.40 0.81 -18.67
N PRO A 205 -2.36 -0.11 -18.46
CA PRO A 205 -2.05 -1.44 -17.93
C PRO A 205 -1.01 -2.21 -18.74
N GLN A 206 -0.95 -1.98 -20.06
CA GLN A 206 0.00 -2.63 -20.98
C GLN A 206 1.44 -2.17 -20.80
N GLN A 207 1.64 -1.01 -20.19
CA GLN A 207 2.96 -0.47 -19.86
C GLN A 207 3.51 -1.02 -18.53
N ILE A 208 2.72 -1.80 -17.77
CA ILE A 208 3.14 -2.29 -16.44
C ILE A 208 3.52 -3.76 -16.54
N GLU A 209 4.77 -4.05 -16.20
CA GLU A 209 5.33 -5.40 -16.16
C GLU A 209 5.66 -5.78 -14.71
N VAL A 210 5.62 -7.08 -14.41
CA VAL A 210 6.08 -7.63 -13.11
C VAL A 210 7.22 -8.60 -13.36
N LEU A 211 8.30 -8.47 -12.60
CA LEU A 211 9.39 -9.44 -12.58
C LEU A 211 9.59 -9.98 -11.15
N VAL A 212 9.87 -11.27 -11.04
CA VAL A 212 10.34 -11.87 -9.79
C VAL A 212 11.83 -11.63 -9.69
N HIS A 213 12.23 -10.95 -8.61
CA HIS A 213 13.61 -10.61 -8.26
C HIS A 213 13.89 -11.07 -6.83
N PRO A 214 14.45 -12.27 -6.66
CA PRO A 214 14.60 -12.91 -5.35
C PRO A 214 15.40 -12.09 -4.35
N GLU A 215 16.41 -11.36 -4.80
CA GLU A 215 17.32 -10.59 -3.96
C GLU A 215 16.65 -9.31 -3.38
N SER A 216 15.56 -8.84 -3.98
CA SER A 216 14.79 -7.64 -3.57
C SER A 216 15.63 -6.37 -3.44
N MET A 217 16.67 -6.22 -4.24
CA MET A 217 17.58 -5.06 -4.24
C MET A 217 17.24 -4.05 -5.33
N VAL A 218 16.72 -4.50 -6.47
CA VAL A 218 16.10 -3.64 -7.48
C VAL A 218 14.63 -3.54 -7.14
N HIS A 219 14.16 -2.34 -6.80
CA HIS A 219 12.77 -2.15 -6.36
C HIS A 219 11.83 -1.91 -7.55
N ALA A 220 12.27 -1.18 -8.56
CA ALA A 220 11.56 -1.02 -9.82
C ALA A 220 12.51 -0.54 -10.91
N LEU A 221 12.06 -0.65 -12.17
CA LEU A 221 12.75 -0.10 -13.33
C LEU A 221 11.76 0.69 -14.20
N VAL A 222 12.26 1.73 -14.86
CA VAL A 222 11.51 2.50 -15.86
C VAL A 222 12.23 2.36 -17.19
N GLY A 223 11.53 1.90 -18.20
CA GLY A 223 12.03 1.78 -19.58
C GLY A 223 11.52 2.93 -20.44
N PHE A 224 12.41 3.48 -21.25
CA PHE A 224 12.16 4.63 -22.10
C PHE A 224 12.16 4.26 -23.59
N CYS A 225 11.56 5.10 -24.42
CA CYS A 225 11.40 4.87 -25.85
C CYS A 225 12.72 4.77 -26.65
N ASP A 226 13.84 5.20 -26.07
CA ASP A 226 15.19 5.04 -26.64
C ASP A 226 15.84 3.68 -26.30
N GLY A 227 15.13 2.84 -25.52
CA GLY A 227 15.61 1.54 -25.06
C GLY A 227 16.39 1.58 -23.75
N ALA A 228 16.57 2.74 -23.13
CA ALA A 228 17.22 2.84 -21.82
C ALA A 228 16.34 2.26 -20.71
N LEU A 229 16.98 1.70 -19.67
CA LEU A 229 16.35 1.28 -18.43
C LEU A 229 17.00 2.00 -17.27
N MET A 230 16.21 2.72 -16.47
CA MET A 230 16.63 3.27 -15.19
C MET A 230 16.12 2.40 -14.05
N ALA A 231 17.00 2.01 -13.15
CA ALA A 231 16.69 1.16 -12.02
C ALA A 231 17.00 1.86 -10.69
N HIS A 232 16.09 1.80 -9.75
CA HIS A 232 16.39 2.15 -8.37
C HIS A 232 16.90 0.90 -7.64
N VAL A 233 18.13 0.98 -7.14
CA VAL A 233 18.81 -0.11 -6.46
C VAL A 233 19.12 0.28 -5.02
N GLY A 234 18.68 -0.52 -4.07
CA GLY A 234 18.88 -0.27 -2.63
C GLY A 234 18.64 -1.54 -1.80
N PRO A 235 19.07 -1.57 -0.54
CA PRO A 235 18.72 -2.67 0.35
C PRO A 235 17.21 -2.69 0.62
N PRO A 236 16.63 -3.85 1.03
CA PRO A 236 15.22 -3.95 1.39
C PRO A 236 14.96 -3.26 2.75
N ASP A 237 14.87 -1.94 2.73
CA ASP A 237 14.72 -1.09 3.91
C ASP A 237 13.78 0.09 3.62
N MET A 238 12.62 0.08 4.27
CA MET A 238 11.59 1.11 4.09
C MET A 238 12.05 2.53 4.44
N ARG A 239 13.13 2.68 5.21
CA ARG A 239 13.70 3.99 5.54
C ARG A 239 14.17 4.75 4.30
N HIS A 240 14.48 4.07 3.18
CA HIS A 240 14.75 4.72 1.90
C HIS A 240 13.54 5.48 1.37
N ALA A 241 12.42 4.80 1.21
CA ALA A 241 11.20 5.38 0.65
C ALA A 241 10.58 6.42 1.60
N ILE A 242 10.48 6.09 2.90
CA ILE A 242 9.99 7.01 3.93
C ILE A 242 10.86 8.26 4.00
N GLY A 243 12.18 8.10 4.05
CA GLY A 243 13.12 9.22 4.14
C GLY A 243 13.12 10.09 2.89
N TYR A 244 12.96 9.48 1.71
CA TYR A 244 12.86 10.26 0.46
C TYR A 244 11.56 11.09 0.43
N ALA A 245 10.41 10.50 0.78
CA ALA A 245 9.15 11.23 0.84
C ALA A 245 9.16 12.35 1.89
N LEU A 246 9.83 12.13 3.03
CA LEU A 246 9.94 13.14 4.10
C LEU A 246 10.82 14.32 3.70
N HIS A 247 11.90 14.08 2.95
CA HIS A 247 12.89 15.12 2.63
C HIS A 247 12.75 15.70 1.21
N TRP A 248 11.84 15.13 0.41
CA TRP A 248 11.64 15.55 -0.99
C TRP A 248 11.48 17.09 -1.10
N PRO A 249 12.06 17.76 -2.12
CA PRO A 249 12.77 17.19 -3.27
C PRO A 249 14.25 16.86 -3.02
N GLN A 250 14.76 17.08 -1.83
CA GLN A 250 16.16 16.89 -1.50
C GLN A 250 16.44 15.50 -0.92
N ARG A 251 17.66 15.00 -1.11
CA ARG A 251 18.13 13.80 -0.41
C ARG A 251 18.84 14.18 0.88
N GLN A 252 18.63 13.39 1.93
CA GLN A 252 19.31 13.54 3.21
C GLN A 252 19.99 12.22 3.60
N PRO A 253 21.07 12.26 4.40
CA PRO A 253 21.66 11.05 4.94
C PRO A 253 20.63 10.23 5.74
N LEU A 254 20.58 8.96 5.44
CA LEU A 254 19.70 8.00 6.13
C LEU A 254 20.55 6.88 6.78
N PRO A 255 20.16 6.36 7.95
CA PRO A 255 20.86 5.29 8.65
C PRO A 255 20.56 3.93 8.03
N VAL A 256 20.85 3.76 6.75
CA VAL A 256 20.61 2.56 5.93
C VAL A 256 21.93 2.00 5.42
N ALA A 257 22.01 0.69 5.23
CA ALA A 257 23.16 0.03 4.68
C ALA A 257 23.51 0.56 3.28
N ARG A 258 24.77 0.50 2.91
CA ARG A 258 25.21 0.77 1.54
C ARG A 258 25.46 -0.56 0.85
N LEU A 259 25.01 -0.67 -0.41
CA LEU A 259 25.25 -1.88 -1.21
C LEU A 259 26.71 -1.91 -1.68
N ASP A 260 27.30 -3.10 -1.59
CA ASP A 260 28.57 -3.44 -2.24
C ASP A 260 28.25 -4.31 -3.46
N LEU A 261 28.21 -3.70 -4.65
CA LEU A 261 27.86 -4.39 -5.88
C LEU A 261 28.89 -5.44 -6.29
N ALA A 262 30.17 -5.27 -5.91
CA ALA A 262 31.20 -6.26 -6.18
C ALA A 262 31.00 -7.52 -5.33
N ALA A 263 30.61 -7.36 -4.07
CA ALA A 263 30.27 -8.49 -3.19
C ALA A 263 28.96 -9.19 -3.61
N ILE A 264 27.95 -8.44 -4.11
CA ILE A 264 26.69 -9.00 -4.61
C ILE A 264 26.93 -9.81 -5.90
N GLY A 265 27.74 -9.32 -6.81
CA GLY A 265 28.16 -9.98 -8.03
C GLY A 265 27.09 -10.11 -9.12
N GLN A 266 25.91 -10.68 -8.82
CA GLN A 266 24.82 -10.82 -9.78
C GLN A 266 23.46 -10.62 -9.13
N LEU A 267 22.48 -10.21 -9.96
CA LEU A 267 21.07 -10.06 -9.61
C LEU A 267 20.24 -10.87 -10.61
N SER A 268 19.18 -11.51 -10.11
CA SER A 268 18.38 -12.47 -10.87
C SER A 268 17.00 -11.89 -11.15
N PHE A 269 16.50 -12.10 -12.37
CA PHE A 269 15.15 -11.71 -12.78
C PHE A 269 14.48 -12.83 -13.55
N ARG A 270 13.19 -13.06 -13.29
CA ARG A 270 12.39 -14.04 -14.03
C ARG A 270 10.94 -13.57 -14.18
N ALA A 271 10.27 -13.98 -15.24
CA ALA A 271 8.85 -13.73 -15.40
C ALA A 271 8.04 -14.45 -14.32
N PRO A 272 6.95 -13.86 -13.79
CA PRO A 272 6.05 -14.52 -12.85
C PRO A 272 5.26 -15.62 -13.56
N ASP A 273 5.03 -16.76 -12.88
CA ASP A 273 4.10 -17.78 -13.33
C ASP A 273 2.67 -17.40 -12.93
N LEU A 274 1.82 -17.07 -13.90
CA LEU A 274 0.44 -16.64 -13.65
C LEU A 274 -0.47 -17.76 -13.12
N ASN A 275 -0.10 -19.02 -13.30
CA ASN A 275 -0.82 -20.14 -12.66
C ASN A 275 -0.52 -20.21 -11.17
N ARG A 276 0.70 -19.87 -10.78
CA ARG A 276 1.11 -19.75 -9.39
C ARG A 276 0.54 -18.50 -8.72
N TYR A 277 0.44 -17.41 -9.48
CA TYR A 277 0.08 -16.07 -8.99
C TYR A 277 -1.13 -15.49 -9.72
N PRO A 278 -2.32 -16.11 -9.57
CA PRO A 278 -3.53 -15.65 -10.27
C PRO A 278 -3.92 -14.22 -9.87
N ALA A 279 -3.49 -13.73 -8.72
CA ALA A 279 -3.73 -12.35 -8.28
C ALA A 279 -3.23 -11.30 -9.29
N LEU A 280 -2.14 -11.57 -10.02
CA LEU A 280 -1.61 -10.66 -11.04
C LEU A 280 -2.56 -10.55 -12.25
N ARG A 281 -3.17 -11.66 -12.68
CA ARG A 281 -4.19 -11.66 -13.73
C ARG A 281 -5.42 -10.87 -13.28
N LEU A 282 -5.88 -11.11 -12.05
CA LEU A 282 -7.03 -10.40 -11.47
C LEU A 282 -6.80 -8.89 -11.40
N ALA A 283 -5.58 -8.43 -11.10
CA ALA A 283 -5.24 -7.01 -11.15
C ALA A 283 -5.43 -6.41 -12.55
N GLY A 284 -5.04 -7.16 -13.61
CA GLY A 284 -5.29 -6.75 -15.00
C GLY A 284 -6.79 -6.59 -15.31
N GLU A 285 -7.59 -7.54 -14.85
CA GLU A 285 -9.05 -7.51 -15.02
C GLU A 285 -9.70 -6.32 -14.28
N VAL A 286 -9.24 -6.04 -13.05
CA VAL A 286 -9.68 -4.89 -12.25
C VAL A 286 -9.35 -3.57 -12.95
N MET A 287 -8.12 -3.43 -13.46
CA MET A 287 -7.70 -2.22 -14.20
C MET A 287 -8.50 -2.02 -15.49
N ALA A 288 -8.85 -3.10 -16.19
CA ALA A 288 -9.66 -3.06 -17.39
C ALA A 288 -11.12 -2.68 -17.10
N ALA A 289 -11.68 -3.18 -16.01
CA ALA A 289 -13.05 -2.87 -15.60
C ALA A 289 -13.21 -1.43 -15.09
N GLY A 290 -12.22 -0.91 -14.35
CA GLY A 290 -12.26 0.44 -13.79
C GLY A 290 -13.37 0.62 -12.74
N GLY A 291 -13.81 1.87 -12.53
CA GLY A 291 -14.88 2.20 -11.59
C GLY A 291 -14.60 1.70 -10.17
N LEU A 292 -15.56 1.00 -9.57
CA LEU A 292 -15.47 0.44 -8.22
C LEU A 292 -14.84 -0.96 -8.16
N ALA A 293 -14.35 -1.51 -9.28
CA ALA A 293 -13.73 -2.84 -9.32
C ALA A 293 -12.54 -2.97 -8.35
N GLY A 294 -11.76 -1.89 -8.16
CA GLY A 294 -10.68 -1.86 -7.18
C GLY A 294 -11.16 -1.98 -5.73
N ALA A 295 -12.30 -1.36 -5.38
CA ALA A 295 -12.91 -1.48 -4.06
C ALA A 295 -13.44 -2.90 -3.82
N VAL A 296 -14.09 -3.51 -4.82
CA VAL A 296 -14.51 -4.91 -4.78
C VAL A 296 -13.32 -5.85 -4.59
N PHE A 297 -12.27 -5.68 -5.39
CA PHE A 297 -11.04 -6.47 -5.31
C PHE A 297 -10.43 -6.41 -3.90
N ASN A 298 -10.23 -5.20 -3.38
CA ASN A 298 -9.65 -5.01 -2.06
C ASN A 298 -10.49 -5.63 -0.95
N GLY A 299 -11.81 -5.38 -0.94
CA GLY A 299 -12.73 -5.93 0.07
C GLY A 299 -12.75 -7.46 0.06
N ALA A 300 -12.84 -8.07 -1.14
CA ALA A 300 -12.80 -9.50 -1.32
C ALA A 300 -11.46 -10.12 -0.87
N LYS A 301 -10.33 -9.51 -1.27
CA LYS A 301 -8.98 -9.93 -0.90
C LYS A 301 -8.77 -9.89 0.62
N GLU A 302 -9.16 -8.79 1.27
CA GLU A 302 -9.02 -8.65 2.71
C GLU A 302 -9.84 -9.71 3.47
N ARG A 303 -11.07 -9.98 3.02
CA ARG A 303 -11.94 -10.96 3.67
C ARG A 303 -11.46 -12.40 3.44
N ALA A 304 -10.95 -12.71 2.23
CA ALA A 304 -10.33 -13.99 1.94
C ALA A 304 -9.07 -14.22 2.80
N LEU A 305 -8.23 -13.19 2.97
CA LEU A 305 -7.07 -13.24 3.85
C LEU A 305 -7.48 -13.51 5.31
N ASP A 306 -8.55 -12.87 5.82
CA ASP A 306 -9.11 -13.16 7.15
C ASP A 306 -9.56 -14.62 7.28
N GLY A 307 -10.17 -15.15 6.22
CA GLY A 307 -10.58 -16.56 6.14
C GLY A 307 -9.39 -17.51 6.24
N PHE A 308 -8.32 -17.23 5.49
CA PHE A 308 -7.09 -18.02 5.53
C PHE A 308 -6.39 -17.95 6.90
N ILE A 309 -6.20 -16.76 7.46
CA ILE A 309 -5.59 -16.58 8.79
C ILE A 309 -6.38 -17.31 9.87
N ALA A 310 -7.71 -17.33 9.77
CA ALA A 310 -8.59 -18.05 10.69
C ALA A 310 -8.65 -19.57 10.43
N GLY A 311 -7.97 -20.08 9.41
CA GLY A 311 -7.97 -21.49 9.05
C GLY A 311 -9.29 -22.01 8.47
N ARG A 312 -10.15 -21.11 7.97
CA ARG A 312 -11.44 -21.46 7.36
C ARG A 312 -11.33 -21.84 5.89
N ILE A 313 -10.32 -21.34 5.20
CA ILE A 313 -10.03 -21.63 3.80
C ILE A 313 -8.55 -21.93 3.61
N GLY A 314 -8.20 -22.60 2.51
CA GLY A 314 -6.83 -22.88 2.10
C GLY A 314 -6.18 -21.69 1.38
N PHE A 315 -4.86 -21.75 1.24
CA PHE A 315 -4.06 -20.69 0.60
C PHE A 315 -4.51 -20.40 -0.84
N LEU A 316 -4.70 -21.43 -1.65
CA LEU A 316 -5.13 -21.29 -3.05
C LEU A 316 -6.58 -20.80 -3.18
N GLU A 317 -7.41 -21.07 -2.19
CA GLU A 317 -8.81 -20.64 -2.21
C GLU A 317 -8.96 -19.13 -2.11
N MET A 318 -7.97 -18.41 -1.54
CA MET A 318 -8.02 -16.94 -1.49
C MET A 318 -8.21 -16.33 -2.87
N ALA A 319 -7.41 -16.73 -3.85
CA ALA A 319 -7.50 -16.19 -5.21
C ALA A 319 -8.82 -16.60 -5.90
N SER A 320 -9.25 -17.84 -5.75
CA SER A 320 -10.51 -18.35 -6.32
C SER A 320 -11.74 -17.62 -5.76
N LEU A 321 -11.73 -17.29 -4.47
CA LEU A 321 -12.79 -16.50 -3.84
C LEU A 321 -12.84 -15.07 -4.38
N VAL A 322 -11.68 -14.42 -4.49
CA VAL A 322 -11.60 -13.07 -5.06
C VAL A 322 -12.09 -13.05 -6.50
N GLU A 323 -11.66 -14.01 -7.33
CA GLU A 323 -12.10 -14.15 -8.72
C GLU A 323 -13.62 -14.33 -8.81
N ARG A 324 -14.20 -15.20 -7.99
CA ARG A 324 -15.65 -15.41 -7.92
C ARG A 324 -16.40 -14.12 -7.59
N VAL A 325 -15.94 -13.39 -6.57
CA VAL A 325 -16.57 -12.13 -6.12
C VAL A 325 -16.47 -11.05 -7.20
N LEU A 326 -15.34 -10.93 -7.87
CA LEU A 326 -15.17 -10.02 -9.01
C LEU A 326 -16.16 -10.36 -10.12
N GLY A 327 -16.28 -11.64 -10.50
CA GLY A 327 -17.22 -12.09 -11.51
C GLY A 327 -18.70 -11.84 -11.17
N GLN A 328 -19.04 -11.78 -9.87
CA GLN A 328 -20.40 -11.51 -9.40
C GLN A 328 -20.73 -10.02 -9.32
N LEU A 329 -19.76 -9.18 -8.90
CA LEU A 329 -20.03 -7.80 -8.54
C LEU A 329 -19.54 -6.78 -9.59
N VAL A 330 -18.47 -7.08 -10.32
CA VAL A 330 -17.99 -6.21 -11.40
C VAL A 330 -18.98 -6.28 -12.57
N GLY A 331 -19.57 -5.13 -12.92
CA GLY A 331 -20.67 -5.08 -13.88
C GLY A 331 -22.08 -5.22 -13.29
N HIS A 332 -22.20 -5.45 -11.98
CA HIS A 332 -23.51 -5.40 -11.31
C HIS A 332 -24.11 -4.00 -11.43
N PRO A 333 -25.42 -3.85 -11.77
CA PRO A 333 -26.01 -2.53 -12.03
C PRO A 333 -25.82 -1.50 -10.94
N GLU A 334 -25.79 -1.88 -9.69
CA GLU A 334 -25.56 -0.97 -8.54
C GLU A 334 -24.14 -0.42 -8.48
N LEU A 335 -23.15 -1.09 -9.05
CA LEU A 335 -21.74 -0.68 -8.99
C LEU A 335 -21.24 -0.16 -10.34
N ALA A 336 -21.77 -0.66 -11.45
CA ALA A 336 -21.26 -0.38 -12.79
C ALA A 336 -21.41 1.11 -13.21
N THR A 337 -22.42 1.81 -12.68
CA THR A 337 -22.72 3.22 -12.99
C THR A 337 -22.48 4.15 -11.82
N ALA A 338 -22.07 3.62 -10.66
CA ALA A 338 -21.82 4.41 -9.46
C ALA A 338 -20.54 5.25 -9.61
N THR A 339 -20.59 6.49 -9.14
CA THR A 339 -19.42 7.38 -9.06
C THR A 339 -18.44 6.86 -8.01
N ILE A 340 -17.16 7.18 -8.20
CA ILE A 340 -16.14 6.86 -7.18
C ILE A 340 -16.18 7.98 -6.13
N ASP A 341 -16.85 7.70 -5.02
CA ASP A 341 -16.90 8.53 -3.81
C ASP A 341 -16.78 7.64 -2.57
N LEU A 342 -16.67 8.25 -1.38
CA LEU A 342 -16.46 7.51 -0.13
C LEU A 342 -17.59 6.52 0.19
N ASP A 343 -18.84 6.89 -0.09
CA ASP A 343 -20.00 6.07 0.25
C ASP A 343 -20.09 4.86 -0.69
N ASN A 344 -19.90 5.07 -1.99
CA ASN A 344 -19.93 4.01 -3.00
C ASN A 344 -18.72 3.05 -2.85
N VAL A 345 -17.54 3.57 -2.49
CA VAL A 345 -16.36 2.75 -2.17
C VAL A 345 -16.63 1.88 -0.94
N ALA A 346 -17.19 2.47 0.13
CA ALA A 346 -17.54 1.72 1.34
C ALA A 346 -18.63 0.68 1.08
N HIS A 347 -19.61 1.00 0.23
CA HIS A 347 -20.66 0.07 -0.18
C HIS A 347 -20.12 -1.10 -0.98
N ALA A 348 -19.26 -0.84 -1.96
CA ALA A 348 -18.60 -1.87 -2.77
C ALA A 348 -17.72 -2.81 -1.92
N ASP A 349 -16.91 -2.25 -1.00
CA ASP A 349 -16.13 -3.03 -0.05
C ASP A 349 -17.01 -3.92 0.83
N HIS A 350 -18.11 -3.37 1.36
CA HIS A 350 -19.07 -4.14 2.17
C HIS A 350 -19.70 -5.30 1.40
N LEU A 351 -20.18 -5.05 0.17
CA LEU A 351 -20.75 -6.10 -0.68
C LEU A 351 -19.73 -7.19 -1.00
N ALA A 352 -18.50 -6.79 -1.31
CA ALA A 352 -17.42 -7.73 -1.61
C ALA A 352 -17.08 -8.63 -0.42
N ARG A 353 -16.97 -8.06 0.79
CA ARG A 353 -16.73 -8.83 2.03
C ARG A 353 -17.87 -9.82 2.29
N LYS A 354 -19.13 -9.39 2.13
CA LYS A 354 -20.30 -10.24 2.31
C LYS A 354 -20.37 -11.38 1.28
N ALA A 355 -19.89 -11.15 0.05
CA ALA A 355 -19.89 -12.17 -1.00
C ALA A 355 -18.81 -13.25 -0.81
N VAL A 356 -17.79 -12.99 0.01
CA VAL A 356 -16.76 -13.98 0.41
C VAL A 356 -17.30 -14.91 1.49
N ASP A 357 -18.11 -14.42 2.45
CA ASP A 357 -18.73 -15.19 3.52
C ASP A 357 -19.77 -16.17 2.99
#